data_38b81d3add2972dc99208d9e73aac1e8
#
_entry.id   38b81d3add2972dc99208d9e73aac1e8
#
_cell.length_a   1.000
_cell.length_b   1.000
_cell.length_c   1.000
_cell.angle_alpha   90.00
_cell.angle_beta   90.00
_cell.angle_gamma   90.00
#
_symmetry.space_group_name_H-M   'P 1'
#
loop_
_entity.id
_entity.type
_entity.pdbx_description
1 polymer ?
#
loop_
_entity_poly.entity_id
_entity_poly.type
_entity_poly.pdbx_seq_one_letter_code
_entity_poly.pdbx_strand_id
1 'polypeptide(L)'
;CRSGASGSAERTVIMIKIAPSILSADFAHLGRDIQRISDADYVHVDVMDGLFVPNISIGIPVLKSIRKVTDMFLDVHLMITQPVRYVEEFCDAGADLVTVHVEADFPENIQAAIDKIHAKGKKAGIVLKPKTTWEAVLPYIDQMELILVMTVEPGFGGQKFMADQMPKVAAIRKLINERNPACELEVDGGVAPDTCQTCIDAGANVLVAGSAVYKAED
;
A
#
# COMPACT_ATOMS: atom_id res chain seq x y z
N CYS A 1 -0.01 3.96 53.55
CA CYS A 1 -1.03 3.58 52.56
C CYS A 1 -1.03 4.59 51.43
N ARG A 2 -0.46 4.28 50.29
CA ARG A 2 -0.70 4.98 49.03
C ARG A 2 -0.80 3.93 47.94
N SER A 3 -2.00 3.84 47.40
CA SER A 3 -2.40 3.02 46.27
C SER A 3 -1.61 3.41 45.03
N GLY A 4 -0.85 2.46 44.45
CA GLY A 4 -0.27 2.60 43.16
C GLY A 4 -1.37 2.54 42.09
N ALA A 5 -1.51 3.61 41.32
CA ALA A 5 -2.28 3.60 40.12
C ALA A 5 -1.52 2.77 39.06
N SER A 6 -1.98 1.56 38.81
CA SER A 6 -1.59 0.80 37.63
C SER A 6 -2.24 1.44 36.43
N GLY A 7 -1.49 2.27 35.70
CA GLY A 7 -1.90 2.71 34.37
C GLY A 7 -1.96 1.51 33.45
N SER A 8 -3.13 0.99 33.20
CA SER A 8 -3.39 0.09 32.09
C SER A 8 -3.18 0.92 30.83
N ALA A 9 -2.05 0.71 30.14
CA ALA A 9 -1.91 1.16 28.78
C ALA A 9 -3.03 0.47 27.98
N GLU A 10 -4.04 1.23 27.57
CA GLU A 10 -5.01 0.78 26.58
C GLU A 10 -4.20 0.34 25.34
N ARG A 11 -4.15 -0.96 25.12
CA ARG A 11 -3.66 -1.50 23.86
C ARG A 11 -4.64 -1.04 22.80
N THR A 12 -4.29 -0.03 22.02
CA THR A 12 -5.01 0.31 20.80
C THR A 12 -5.06 -0.93 19.96
N VAL A 13 -6.25 -1.50 19.79
CA VAL A 13 -6.44 -2.67 18.91
C VAL A 13 -6.20 -2.19 17.49
N ILE A 14 -5.06 -2.52 16.94
CA ILE A 14 -4.75 -2.24 15.53
C ILE A 14 -5.64 -3.18 14.70
N MET A 15 -6.61 -2.63 13.97
CA MET A 15 -7.39 -3.41 12.99
C MET A 15 -6.50 -3.78 11.81
N ILE A 16 -6.46 -5.07 11.50
CA ILE A 16 -5.78 -5.57 10.31
C ILE A 16 -6.74 -5.48 9.13
N LYS A 17 -6.25 -4.95 8.01
CA LYS A 17 -6.96 -4.79 6.75
C LYS A 17 -6.33 -5.66 5.68
N ILE A 18 -7.16 -6.18 4.80
CA ILE A 18 -6.72 -6.98 3.65
C ILE A 18 -6.97 -6.20 2.37
N ALA A 19 -5.94 -6.12 1.55
CA ALA A 19 -5.91 -5.42 0.27
C ALA A 19 -5.56 -6.42 -0.86
N PRO A 20 -6.52 -7.17 -1.43
CA PRO A 20 -6.23 -8.07 -2.54
C PRO A 20 -5.72 -7.30 -3.76
N SER A 21 -4.52 -7.70 -4.28
CA SER A 21 -3.98 -7.13 -5.51
C SER A 21 -4.61 -7.75 -6.74
N ILE A 22 -5.27 -6.93 -7.53
CA ILE A 22 -5.87 -7.35 -8.81
C ILE A 22 -4.84 -7.72 -9.87
N LEU A 23 -3.56 -7.51 -9.64
CA LEU A 23 -2.50 -8.00 -10.53
C LEU A 23 -2.56 -9.54 -10.69
N SER A 24 -3.13 -10.24 -9.71
CA SER A 24 -3.34 -11.70 -9.74
C SER A 24 -4.72 -12.12 -10.25
N ALA A 25 -5.61 -11.18 -10.57
CA ALA A 25 -6.95 -11.44 -11.10
C ALA A 25 -6.91 -11.79 -12.59
N ASP A 26 -8.02 -12.33 -13.09
CA ASP A 26 -8.25 -12.50 -14.53
C ASP A 26 -8.68 -11.15 -15.15
N PHE A 27 -7.78 -10.49 -15.85
CA PHE A 27 -8.04 -9.18 -16.47
C PHE A 27 -9.15 -9.22 -17.53
N ALA A 28 -9.42 -10.39 -18.14
CA ALA A 28 -10.55 -10.55 -19.06
C ALA A 28 -11.90 -10.54 -18.32
N HIS A 29 -11.91 -10.80 -17.01
CA HIS A 29 -13.11 -10.88 -16.18
C HIS A 29 -12.94 -10.07 -14.87
N LEU A 30 -12.20 -8.98 -14.91
CA LEU A 30 -11.75 -8.21 -13.74
C LEU A 30 -12.92 -7.77 -12.84
N GLY A 31 -14.04 -7.32 -13.43
CA GLY A 31 -15.22 -6.94 -12.64
C GLY A 31 -15.80 -8.08 -11.81
N ARG A 32 -15.85 -9.30 -12.36
CA ARG A 32 -16.27 -10.51 -11.64
C ARG A 32 -15.31 -10.82 -10.49
N ASP A 33 -14.02 -10.75 -10.75
CA ASP A 33 -12.99 -11.09 -9.76
C ASP A 33 -12.93 -10.06 -8.62
N ILE A 34 -13.22 -8.78 -8.90
CA ILE A 34 -13.36 -7.75 -7.85
C ILE A 34 -14.62 -8.03 -6.98
N GLN A 35 -15.71 -8.50 -7.56
CA GLN A 35 -16.90 -8.87 -6.79
C GLN A 35 -16.65 -10.06 -5.84
N ARG A 36 -15.78 -11.00 -6.21
CA ARG A 36 -15.39 -12.13 -5.35
C ARG A 36 -14.64 -11.73 -4.09
N ILE A 37 -14.04 -10.55 -4.07
CA ILE A 37 -13.29 -10.00 -2.93
C ILE A 37 -14.05 -8.88 -2.21
N SER A 38 -15.37 -8.80 -2.36
CA SER A 38 -16.19 -7.73 -1.81
C SER A 38 -16.15 -7.60 -0.27
N ASP A 39 -15.72 -8.65 0.42
CA ASP A 39 -15.55 -8.67 1.88
C ASP A 39 -14.18 -8.14 2.34
N ALA A 40 -13.27 -7.85 1.41
CA ALA A 40 -11.99 -7.24 1.72
C ALA A 40 -12.11 -5.73 2.00
N ASP A 41 -11.12 -5.16 2.66
CA ASP A 41 -11.13 -3.75 3.03
C ASP A 41 -10.77 -2.82 1.86
N TYR A 42 -9.81 -3.23 1.03
CA TYR A 42 -9.29 -2.46 -0.10
C TYR A 42 -9.26 -3.30 -1.38
N VAL A 43 -9.20 -2.64 -2.52
CA VAL A 43 -8.76 -3.23 -3.78
C VAL A 43 -7.40 -2.61 -4.11
N HIS A 44 -6.35 -3.42 -4.10
CA HIS A 44 -5.00 -2.97 -4.44
C HIS A 44 -4.76 -3.03 -5.96
N VAL A 45 -4.32 -1.90 -6.52
CA VAL A 45 -4.20 -1.70 -7.97
C VAL A 45 -2.76 -1.36 -8.32
N ASP A 46 -2.02 -2.35 -8.83
CA ASP A 46 -0.61 -2.22 -9.22
C ASP A 46 -0.46 -1.63 -10.62
N VAL A 47 0.00 -0.39 -10.71
CA VAL A 47 0.25 0.33 -11.97
C VAL A 47 1.74 0.35 -12.28
N MET A 48 2.12 -0.18 -13.44
CA MET A 48 3.51 -0.33 -13.88
C MET A 48 3.69 0.24 -15.29
N ASP A 49 4.77 0.98 -15.51
CA ASP A 49 5.04 1.72 -16.75
C ASP A 49 6.12 1.11 -17.66
N GLY A 50 6.77 0.02 -17.22
CA GLY A 50 7.88 -0.60 -17.94
C GLY A 50 9.21 0.16 -17.88
N LEU A 51 9.26 1.29 -17.16
CA LEU A 51 10.46 2.11 -16.95
C LEU A 51 10.96 2.03 -15.51
N PHE A 52 10.09 2.29 -14.56
CA PHE A 52 10.41 2.19 -13.12
C PHE A 52 10.59 0.73 -12.69
N VAL A 53 9.80 -0.16 -13.27
CA VAL A 53 9.88 -1.62 -13.12
C VAL A 53 9.85 -2.30 -14.50
N PRO A 54 10.44 -3.51 -14.66
CA PRO A 54 10.54 -4.17 -15.97
C PRO A 54 9.24 -4.91 -16.36
N ASN A 55 8.10 -4.29 -16.13
CA ASN A 55 6.77 -4.81 -16.47
C ASN A 55 5.80 -3.66 -16.76
N ILE A 56 4.79 -3.92 -17.58
CA ILE A 56 3.66 -3.03 -17.85
C ILE A 56 2.39 -3.74 -17.41
N SER A 57 1.57 -3.10 -16.57
CA SER A 57 0.33 -3.71 -16.08
C SER A 57 -0.92 -3.04 -16.65
N ILE A 58 -1.45 -2.07 -15.94
CA ILE A 58 -2.71 -1.38 -16.26
C ILE A 58 -2.53 0.13 -16.06
N GLY A 59 -3.49 0.91 -16.54
CA GLY A 59 -3.45 2.35 -16.41
C GLY A 59 -4.82 2.97 -16.14
N ILE A 60 -4.90 4.29 -16.31
CA ILE A 60 -6.05 5.12 -16.01
C ILE A 60 -7.38 4.61 -16.61
N PRO A 61 -7.46 4.14 -17.88
CA PRO A 61 -8.71 3.63 -18.44
C PRO A 61 -9.25 2.40 -17.71
N VAL A 62 -8.36 1.52 -17.23
CA VAL A 62 -8.76 0.33 -16.46
C VAL A 62 -9.27 0.76 -15.09
N LEU A 63 -8.57 1.67 -14.39
CA LEU A 63 -9.02 2.19 -13.10
C LEU A 63 -10.41 2.85 -13.20
N LYS A 64 -10.66 3.66 -14.23
CA LYS A 64 -11.98 4.23 -14.51
C LYS A 64 -13.07 3.16 -14.70
N SER A 65 -12.70 2.02 -15.27
CA SER A 65 -13.63 0.91 -15.47
C SER A 65 -13.88 0.15 -14.16
N ILE A 66 -12.86 -0.05 -13.36
CA ILE A 66 -12.96 -0.64 -12.01
C ILE A 66 -13.90 0.19 -11.14
N ARG A 67 -13.72 1.52 -11.08
CA ARG A 67 -14.58 2.40 -10.26
C ARG A 67 -16.07 2.31 -10.59
N LYS A 68 -16.44 1.92 -11.81
CA LYS A 68 -17.85 1.74 -12.21
C LYS A 68 -18.49 0.46 -11.69
N VAL A 69 -17.69 -0.51 -11.27
CA VAL A 69 -18.17 -1.85 -10.88
C VAL A 69 -18.03 -2.15 -9.40
N THR A 70 -17.40 -1.24 -8.63
CA THR A 70 -17.25 -1.39 -7.19
C THR A 70 -17.18 -0.05 -6.47
N ASP A 71 -17.74 0.02 -5.25
CA ASP A 71 -17.60 1.14 -4.32
C ASP A 71 -16.50 0.89 -3.26
N MET A 72 -15.78 -0.23 -3.33
CA MET A 72 -14.68 -0.55 -2.44
C MET A 72 -13.60 0.53 -2.50
N PHE A 73 -12.82 0.65 -1.44
CA PHE A 73 -11.70 1.56 -1.37
C PHE A 73 -10.60 1.14 -2.36
N LEU A 74 -10.26 2.01 -3.31
CA LEU A 74 -9.23 1.75 -4.33
C LEU A 74 -7.89 2.32 -3.85
N ASP A 75 -6.99 1.43 -3.49
CA ASP A 75 -5.61 1.69 -3.14
C ASP A 75 -4.74 1.53 -4.40
N VAL A 76 -4.26 2.64 -4.95
CA VAL A 76 -3.57 2.68 -6.24
C VAL A 76 -2.08 2.86 -6.04
N HIS A 77 -1.33 1.79 -6.27
CA HIS A 77 0.11 1.73 -6.14
C HIS A 77 0.82 2.04 -7.47
N LEU A 78 1.48 3.19 -7.54
CA LEU A 78 2.15 3.67 -8.74
C LEU A 78 3.64 3.26 -8.77
N MET A 79 3.94 2.21 -9.49
CA MET A 79 5.31 1.79 -9.86
C MET A 79 5.67 2.41 -11.21
N ILE A 80 5.69 3.76 -11.26
CA ILE A 80 5.93 4.54 -12.49
C ILE A 80 6.99 5.61 -12.25
N THR A 81 7.70 5.95 -13.31
CA THR A 81 8.65 7.07 -13.32
C THR A 81 7.90 8.40 -13.34
N GLN A 82 8.38 9.39 -12.57
CA GLN A 82 7.79 10.73 -12.52
C GLN A 82 6.28 10.74 -12.23
N PRO A 83 5.82 10.17 -11.10
CA PRO A 83 4.40 10.04 -10.78
C PRO A 83 3.67 11.39 -10.70
N VAL A 84 4.39 12.48 -10.40
CA VAL A 84 3.86 13.86 -10.35
C VAL A 84 3.10 14.26 -11.61
N ARG A 85 3.38 13.61 -12.75
CA ARG A 85 2.73 13.85 -14.04
C ARG A 85 1.34 13.25 -14.14
N TYR A 86 1.02 12.24 -13.32
CA TYR A 86 -0.18 11.40 -13.51
C TYR A 86 -1.07 11.27 -12.28
N VAL A 87 -0.60 11.65 -11.08
CA VAL A 87 -1.35 11.44 -9.84
C VAL A 87 -2.75 12.08 -9.86
N GLU A 88 -2.90 13.23 -10.49
CA GLU A 88 -4.20 13.92 -10.58
C GLU A 88 -5.19 13.10 -11.42
N GLU A 89 -4.76 12.55 -12.55
CA GLU A 89 -5.58 11.72 -13.42
C GLU A 89 -5.97 10.39 -12.76
N PHE A 90 -5.09 9.81 -11.93
CA PHE A 90 -5.44 8.62 -11.13
C PHE A 90 -6.46 8.96 -10.05
N CYS A 91 -6.34 10.11 -9.38
CA CYS A 91 -7.35 10.58 -8.44
C CYS A 91 -8.71 10.78 -9.13
N ASP A 92 -8.73 11.46 -10.29
CA ASP A 92 -9.95 11.70 -11.08
C ASP A 92 -10.53 10.41 -11.68
N ALA A 93 -9.71 9.39 -11.89
CA ALA A 93 -10.14 8.07 -12.35
C ALA A 93 -10.85 7.23 -11.27
N GLY A 94 -10.79 7.67 -10.01
CA GLY A 94 -11.51 7.03 -8.91
C GLY A 94 -10.64 6.40 -7.82
N ALA A 95 -9.33 6.66 -7.79
CA ALA A 95 -8.48 6.28 -6.66
C ALA A 95 -8.97 6.95 -5.38
N ASP A 96 -8.96 6.23 -4.26
CA ASP A 96 -9.21 6.76 -2.93
C ASP A 96 -7.91 7.05 -2.19
N LEU A 97 -6.88 6.25 -2.47
CA LEU A 97 -5.50 6.41 -2.04
C LEU A 97 -4.59 6.26 -3.26
N VAL A 98 -3.57 7.09 -3.36
CA VAL A 98 -2.50 6.95 -4.36
C VAL A 98 -1.17 6.87 -3.63
N THR A 99 -0.40 5.79 -3.85
CA THR A 99 0.92 5.61 -3.29
C THR A 99 1.99 5.77 -4.36
N VAL A 100 3.07 6.49 -4.02
CA VAL A 100 4.19 6.78 -4.92
C VAL A 100 5.51 6.34 -4.29
N HIS A 101 6.40 5.75 -5.06
CA HIS A 101 7.72 5.37 -4.60
C HIS A 101 8.60 6.60 -4.35
N VAL A 102 9.33 6.62 -3.23
CA VAL A 102 10.32 7.67 -2.95
C VAL A 102 11.48 7.66 -3.96
N GLU A 103 11.69 6.53 -4.63
CA GLU A 103 12.74 6.35 -5.64
C GLU A 103 12.30 6.71 -7.07
N ALA A 104 11.03 7.09 -7.25
CA ALA A 104 10.47 7.30 -8.59
C ALA A 104 10.82 8.64 -9.22
N ASP A 105 11.25 9.62 -8.41
CA ASP A 105 11.64 10.96 -8.85
C ASP A 105 12.50 11.65 -7.78
N PHE A 106 12.92 12.88 -8.05
CA PHE A 106 13.58 13.74 -7.05
C PHE A 106 12.62 14.07 -5.89
N PRO A 107 13.14 14.30 -4.66
CA PRO A 107 12.31 14.54 -3.48
C PRO A 107 11.29 15.67 -3.64
N GLU A 108 11.65 16.76 -4.32
CA GLU A 108 10.75 17.89 -4.61
C GLU A 108 9.57 17.50 -5.51
N ASN A 109 9.77 16.60 -6.47
CA ASN A 109 8.72 16.09 -7.33
C ASN A 109 7.82 15.08 -6.59
N ILE A 110 8.40 14.28 -5.70
CA ILE A 110 7.61 13.39 -4.82
C ILE A 110 6.71 14.23 -3.90
N GLN A 111 7.25 15.31 -3.29
CA GLN A 111 6.43 16.22 -2.49
C GLN A 111 5.32 16.86 -3.33
N ALA A 112 5.64 17.33 -4.53
CA ALA A 112 4.63 17.91 -5.43
C ALA A 112 3.54 16.89 -5.83
N ALA A 113 3.88 15.61 -5.98
CA ALA A 113 2.90 14.57 -6.23
C ALA A 113 1.95 14.37 -5.02
N ILE A 114 2.49 14.34 -3.81
CA ILE A 114 1.72 14.26 -2.56
C ILE A 114 0.75 15.46 -2.44
N ASP A 115 1.26 16.67 -2.66
CA ASP A 115 0.45 17.91 -2.59
C ASP A 115 -0.71 17.89 -3.59
N LYS A 116 -0.48 17.38 -4.81
CA LYS A 116 -1.51 17.24 -5.84
C LYS A 116 -2.57 16.20 -5.44
N ILE A 117 -2.18 15.06 -4.86
CA ILE A 117 -3.12 14.04 -4.37
C ILE A 117 -4.02 14.64 -3.28
N HIS A 118 -3.43 15.33 -2.30
CA HIS A 118 -4.18 16.00 -1.24
C HIS A 118 -5.07 17.13 -1.78
N ALA A 119 -4.64 17.90 -2.78
CA ALA A 119 -5.44 18.92 -3.43
C ALA A 119 -6.69 18.35 -4.14
N LYS A 120 -6.64 17.08 -4.56
CA LYS A 120 -7.80 16.32 -5.06
C LYS A 120 -8.70 15.75 -3.96
N GLY A 121 -8.39 16.00 -2.67
CA GLY A 121 -9.13 15.44 -1.53
C GLY A 121 -8.96 13.94 -1.38
N LYS A 122 -7.86 13.38 -1.91
CA LYS A 122 -7.54 11.95 -1.83
C LYS A 122 -6.43 11.70 -0.83
N LYS A 123 -6.31 10.45 -0.37
CA LYS A 123 -5.25 10.03 0.53
C LYS A 123 -3.95 9.83 -0.25
N ALA A 124 -2.83 10.19 0.37
CA ALA A 124 -1.50 9.99 -0.19
C ALA A 124 -0.70 9.00 0.65
N GLY A 125 0.09 8.17 -0.03
CA GLY A 125 1.04 7.28 0.61
C GLY A 125 2.39 7.29 -0.10
N ILE A 126 3.42 6.83 0.62
CA ILE A 126 4.76 6.62 0.06
C ILE A 126 5.16 5.16 0.16
N VAL A 127 5.98 4.74 -0.79
CA VAL A 127 6.43 3.35 -0.95
C VAL A 127 7.95 3.30 -0.91
N LEU A 128 8.48 2.27 -0.23
CA LEU A 128 9.91 1.98 -0.17
C LEU A 128 10.22 0.65 -0.84
N LYS A 129 11.18 0.65 -1.78
CA LYS A 129 11.78 -0.58 -2.31
C LYS A 129 12.57 -1.33 -1.22
N PRO A 130 12.85 -2.64 -1.40
CA PRO A 130 13.58 -3.43 -0.39
C PRO A 130 14.93 -2.83 0.00
N LYS A 131 15.67 -2.25 -0.95
CA LYS A 131 17.01 -1.67 -0.70
C LYS A 131 16.98 -0.28 -0.08
N THR A 132 15.84 0.41 -0.07
CA THR A 132 15.72 1.75 0.52
C THR A 132 15.48 1.63 2.01
N THR A 133 16.23 2.39 2.79
CA THR A 133 16.15 2.35 4.25
C THR A 133 14.94 3.11 4.77
N TRP A 134 14.52 2.81 6.00
CA TRP A 134 13.31 3.40 6.60
C TRP A 134 13.40 4.92 6.78
N GLU A 135 14.62 5.48 6.89
CA GLU A 135 14.82 6.92 7.06
C GLU A 135 14.28 7.75 5.88
N ALA A 136 14.11 7.12 4.72
CA ALA A 136 13.57 7.81 3.55
C ALA A 136 12.12 8.29 3.74
N VAL A 137 11.38 7.79 4.76
CA VAL A 137 10.03 8.28 5.08
C VAL A 137 10.05 9.55 5.93
N LEU A 138 11.16 9.89 6.57
CA LEU A 138 11.24 11.00 7.55
C LEU A 138 10.75 12.35 7.03
N PRO A 139 11.01 12.75 5.78
CA PRO A 139 10.49 14.02 5.24
C PRO A 139 8.97 14.05 5.07
N TYR A 140 8.32 12.89 4.99
CA TYR A 140 6.93 12.76 4.56
C TYR A 140 5.97 12.31 5.65
N ILE A 141 6.47 11.65 6.71
CA ILE A 141 5.67 10.90 7.70
C ILE A 141 4.48 11.66 8.28
N ASP A 142 4.63 12.96 8.55
CA ASP A 142 3.60 13.76 9.25
C ASP A 142 2.38 14.07 8.36
N GLN A 143 2.48 13.83 7.06
CA GLN A 143 1.43 14.14 6.08
C GLN A 143 0.87 12.89 5.36
N MET A 144 1.38 11.69 5.69
CA MET A 144 0.96 10.46 5.01
C MET A 144 -0.23 9.80 5.68
N GLU A 145 -1.14 9.27 4.87
CA GLU A 145 -2.21 8.40 5.32
C GLU A 145 -1.77 6.93 5.29
N LEU A 146 -0.74 6.59 4.48
CA LEU A 146 -0.23 5.23 4.38
C LEU A 146 1.25 5.23 4.02
N ILE A 147 2.00 4.28 4.61
CA ILE A 147 3.37 3.92 4.18
C ILE A 147 3.37 2.46 3.76
N LEU A 148 3.87 2.18 2.56
CA LEU A 148 3.98 0.85 2.01
C LEU A 148 5.44 0.41 1.98
N VAL A 149 5.73 -0.76 2.55
CA VAL A 149 7.03 -1.42 2.48
C VAL A 149 6.95 -2.60 1.51
N MET A 150 7.74 -2.56 0.46
CA MET A 150 7.87 -3.69 -0.45
C MET A 150 8.61 -4.84 0.23
N THR A 151 8.01 -6.01 0.22
CA THR A 151 8.57 -7.27 0.73
C THR A 151 8.95 -8.24 -0.39
N VAL A 152 9.01 -7.71 -1.60
CA VAL A 152 9.60 -8.27 -2.83
C VAL A 152 10.18 -7.13 -3.65
N GLU A 153 10.99 -7.41 -4.67
CA GLU A 153 11.34 -6.39 -5.67
C GLU A 153 10.10 -6.09 -6.51
N PRO A 154 9.69 -4.80 -6.65
CA PRO A 154 8.49 -4.45 -7.40
C PRO A 154 8.60 -4.82 -8.88
N GLY A 155 7.45 -5.19 -9.51
CA GLY A 155 7.38 -5.47 -10.93
C GLY A 155 6.64 -6.76 -11.32
N PHE A 156 6.62 -7.78 -10.47
CA PHE A 156 5.96 -9.06 -10.74
C PHE A 156 5.28 -9.62 -9.50
N GLY A 157 4.11 -10.23 -9.70
CA GLY A 157 3.43 -10.97 -8.64
C GLY A 157 4.05 -12.36 -8.38
N GLY A 158 3.68 -12.99 -7.26
CA GLY A 158 4.04 -14.37 -6.93
C GLY A 158 5.52 -14.59 -6.54
N GLN A 159 6.24 -13.54 -6.17
CA GLN A 159 7.62 -13.63 -5.68
C GLN A 159 7.67 -14.11 -4.23
N LYS A 160 8.85 -14.65 -3.85
CA LYS A 160 9.11 -15.10 -2.49
C LYS A 160 9.19 -13.92 -1.52
N PHE A 161 8.48 -14.02 -0.40
CA PHE A 161 8.51 -13.06 0.69
C PHE A 161 9.93 -12.81 1.23
N MET A 162 10.27 -11.54 1.42
CA MET A 162 11.55 -11.07 1.95
C MET A 162 11.42 -10.77 3.45
N ALA A 163 11.60 -11.76 4.30
CA ALA A 163 11.50 -11.62 5.76
C ALA A 163 12.53 -10.64 6.36
N ASP A 164 13.64 -10.38 5.67
CA ASP A 164 14.66 -9.41 6.04
C ASP A 164 14.17 -7.96 5.99
N GLN A 165 12.98 -7.70 5.44
CA GLN A 165 12.34 -6.38 5.48
C GLN A 165 11.58 -6.10 6.79
N MET A 166 11.35 -7.10 7.64
CA MET A 166 10.58 -6.93 8.89
C MET A 166 11.19 -5.94 9.89
N PRO A 167 12.52 -5.85 10.06
CA PRO A 167 13.12 -4.79 10.87
C PRO A 167 12.80 -3.37 10.36
N LYS A 168 12.68 -3.16 9.03
CA LYS A 168 12.24 -1.90 8.42
C LYS A 168 10.78 -1.61 8.77
N VAL A 169 9.90 -2.59 8.63
CA VAL A 169 8.48 -2.48 9.03
C VAL A 169 8.36 -2.07 10.49
N ALA A 170 9.09 -2.73 11.40
CA ALA A 170 9.07 -2.42 12.82
C ALA A 170 9.60 -1.00 13.14
N ALA A 171 10.65 -0.56 12.46
CA ALA A 171 11.18 0.80 12.62
C ALA A 171 10.16 1.87 12.17
N ILE A 172 9.49 1.64 11.03
CA ILE A 172 8.45 2.54 10.51
C ILE A 172 7.23 2.53 11.44
N ARG A 173 6.79 1.37 11.95
CA ARG A 173 5.68 1.32 12.92
C ARG A 173 5.98 2.13 14.18
N LYS A 174 7.20 2.04 14.69
CA LYS A 174 7.62 2.87 15.83
C LYS A 174 7.52 4.36 15.50
N LEU A 175 8.02 4.77 14.35
CA LEU A 175 7.97 6.15 13.88
C LEU A 175 6.52 6.65 13.71
N ILE A 176 5.64 5.83 13.12
CA ILE A 176 4.20 6.11 12.97
C ILE A 176 3.57 6.36 14.34
N ASN A 177 3.81 5.48 15.31
CA ASN A 177 3.24 5.61 16.65
C ASN A 177 3.70 6.88 17.36
N GLU A 178 4.90 7.37 17.08
CA GLU A 178 5.48 8.59 17.68
C GLU A 178 5.02 9.88 16.99
N ARG A 179 4.87 9.87 15.65
CA ARG A 179 4.68 11.10 14.87
C ARG A 179 3.33 11.22 14.18
N ASN A 180 2.75 10.12 13.71
CA ASN A 180 1.48 10.12 12.96
C ASN A 180 0.70 8.83 13.22
N PRO A 181 0.10 8.66 14.42
CA PRO A 181 -0.58 7.40 14.79
C PRO A 181 -1.75 7.00 13.90
N ALA A 182 -2.27 7.92 13.08
CA ALA A 182 -3.35 7.65 12.11
C ALA A 182 -2.85 7.04 10.81
N CYS A 183 -1.55 7.10 10.54
CA CYS A 183 -0.96 6.55 9.32
C CYS A 183 -0.98 5.02 9.34
N GLU A 184 -1.44 4.43 8.26
CA GLU A 184 -1.42 2.98 8.06
C GLU A 184 -0.04 2.50 7.60
N LEU A 185 0.29 1.25 7.94
CA LEU A 185 1.51 0.60 7.51
C LEU A 185 1.17 -0.65 6.73
N GLU A 186 1.45 -0.58 5.44
CA GLU A 186 1.15 -1.62 4.47
C GLU A 186 2.41 -2.40 4.10
N VAL A 187 2.22 -3.67 3.78
CA VAL A 187 3.25 -4.54 3.19
C VAL A 187 2.72 -5.16 1.91
N ASP A 188 3.56 -5.16 0.87
CA ASP A 188 3.26 -5.77 -0.42
C ASP A 188 4.41 -6.65 -0.91
N GLY A 189 4.06 -7.91 -1.17
CA GLY A 189 4.94 -8.91 -1.76
C GLY A 189 5.06 -10.20 -0.95
N GLY A 190 4.57 -11.30 -1.50
CA GLY A 190 4.68 -12.63 -0.91
C GLY A 190 3.87 -12.83 0.37
N VAL A 191 2.86 -11.99 0.60
CA VAL A 191 1.94 -12.15 1.74
C VAL A 191 0.98 -13.30 1.47
N ALA A 192 0.96 -14.25 2.40
CA ALA A 192 0.18 -15.48 2.34
C ALA A 192 -0.13 -15.97 3.77
N PRO A 193 -0.96 -17.00 3.97
CA PRO A 193 -1.31 -17.48 5.31
C PRO A 193 -0.12 -17.83 6.21
N ASP A 194 1.00 -18.26 5.63
CA ASP A 194 2.23 -18.63 6.34
C ASP A 194 3.17 -17.43 6.63
N THR A 195 2.97 -16.27 5.97
CA THR A 195 3.81 -15.08 6.14
C THR A 195 3.08 -13.90 6.79
N CYS A 196 1.74 -13.87 6.74
CA CYS A 196 0.95 -12.72 7.21
C CYS A 196 1.18 -12.40 8.69
N GLN A 197 1.30 -13.43 9.56
CA GLN A 197 1.53 -13.22 10.99
C GLN A 197 2.88 -12.52 11.25
N THR A 198 3.91 -12.86 10.49
CA THR A 198 5.23 -12.20 10.56
C THR A 198 5.15 -10.71 10.23
N CYS A 199 4.32 -10.33 9.25
CA CYS A 199 4.07 -8.92 8.91
C CYS A 199 3.33 -8.19 10.04
N ILE A 200 2.30 -8.82 10.62
CA ILE A 200 1.50 -8.26 11.72
C ILE A 200 2.38 -8.06 12.97
N ASP A 201 3.19 -9.04 13.31
CA ASP A 201 4.10 -8.98 14.46
C ASP A 201 5.15 -7.87 14.32
N ALA A 202 5.56 -7.57 13.09
CA ALA A 202 6.43 -6.43 12.78
C ALA A 202 5.70 -5.08 12.83
N GLY A 203 4.36 -5.08 12.86
CA GLY A 203 3.55 -3.88 13.03
C GLY A 203 2.79 -3.43 11.78
N ALA A 204 2.78 -4.20 10.69
CA ALA A 204 1.92 -3.92 9.56
C ALA A 204 0.44 -4.08 9.94
N ASN A 205 -0.42 -3.21 9.39
CA ASN A 205 -1.86 -3.31 9.59
C ASN A 205 -2.66 -3.32 8.28
N VAL A 206 -2.01 -3.18 7.14
CA VAL A 206 -2.59 -3.42 5.81
C VAL A 206 -1.73 -4.47 5.09
N LEU A 207 -2.36 -5.52 4.58
CA LEU A 207 -1.70 -6.67 3.98
C LEU A 207 -2.15 -6.83 2.52
N VAL A 208 -1.22 -6.61 1.57
CA VAL A 208 -1.49 -6.84 0.16
C VAL A 208 -1.29 -8.32 -0.16
N ALA A 209 -2.35 -8.98 -0.61
CA ALA A 209 -2.33 -10.39 -0.97
C ALA A 209 -2.83 -10.58 -2.42
N GLY A 210 -2.00 -11.11 -3.29
CA GLY A 210 -2.35 -11.38 -4.67
C GLY A 210 -2.75 -12.84 -4.90
N SER A 211 -1.78 -13.68 -5.26
CA SER A 211 -2.01 -15.07 -5.60
C SER A 211 -2.61 -15.90 -4.44
N ALA A 212 -2.33 -15.54 -3.20
CA ALA A 212 -2.90 -16.20 -2.03
C ALA A 212 -4.44 -16.03 -1.94
N VAL A 213 -4.99 -14.97 -2.53
CA VAL A 213 -6.44 -14.73 -2.60
C VAL A 213 -7.02 -15.28 -3.90
N TYR A 214 -6.50 -14.83 -5.06
CA TYR A 214 -7.13 -15.14 -6.36
C TYR A 214 -6.94 -16.57 -6.85
N LYS A 215 -5.98 -17.33 -6.30
CA LYS A 215 -5.73 -18.74 -6.62
C LYS A 215 -6.18 -19.69 -5.51
N ALA A 216 -6.77 -19.17 -4.43
CA ALA A 216 -7.38 -20.02 -3.40
C ALA A 216 -8.55 -20.79 -4.03
N GLU A 217 -8.65 -22.08 -3.69
CA GLU A 217 -9.88 -22.86 -3.91
C GLU A 217 -10.90 -22.37 -2.85
N ASP A 218 -12.14 -22.10 -3.29
CA ASP A 218 -13.24 -21.59 -2.45
C ASP A 218 -13.56 -22.52 -1.27
#